data_c7855f0b67902403d9027e421402a9de
#
_entry.id   c7855f0b67902403d9027e421402a9de
#
_cell.length_a   1.000
_cell.length_b   1.000
_cell.length_c   1.000
_cell.angle_alpha   90.00
_cell.angle_beta   90.00
_cell.angle_gamma   90.00
#
_symmetry.space_group_name_H-M   'P 1'
#
loop_
_entity.id
_entity.type
_entity.pdbx_description
1 polymer ?
#
loop_
_entity_poly.entity_id
_entity_poly.type
_entity_poly.pdbx_seq_one_letter_code
_entity_poly.pdbx_strand_id
1 'polypeptide(L)'
;QTCALPIFLSLAKCDWIASHENVLFYGQPGLGKTHLAIALGKKAIVDKGYSVKFISANDLMAELEQARQQKAVDDYLRLINRADLIIVDEFGYPLMENHPSYAALFYAFISSRYEKKSTIITTNRSVTDWPRYLGNDKDCCGAILDRFLHHSIRVCFKGQSYRQRHMRQERLSANPDKATFAKKMTTE
;
A
#
# COMPACT_ATOMS: atom_id res chain seq x y z
N GLN A 1 19.81 10.23 5.05
CA GLN A 1 18.42 10.73 4.92
C GLN A 1 18.12 11.36 3.55
N THR A 2 19.09 11.53 2.68
CA THR A 2 18.99 12.25 1.40
C THR A 2 18.60 11.36 0.21
N CYS A 3 18.40 10.06 0.40
CA CYS A 3 18.21 9.10 -0.70
C CYS A 3 16.74 8.91 -1.16
N ALA A 4 15.76 9.43 -0.42
CA ALA A 4 14.34 9.25 -0.75
C ALA A 4 13.77 10.30 -1.72
N LEU A 5 14.31 11.52 -1.71
CA LEU A 5 13.79 12.63 -2.52
C LEU A 5 13.81 12.36 -4.02
N PRO A 6 14.88 11.81 -4.63
CA PRO A 6 14.89 11.51 -6.06
C PRO A 6 13.84 10.50 -6.48
N ILE A 7 13.60 9.47 -5.66
CA ILE A 7 12.56 8.45 -5.91
C ILE A 7 11.17 9.09 -5.89
N PHE A 8 10.90 9.96 -4.91
CA PHE A 8 9.61 10.64 -4.83
C PHE A 8 9.38 11.60 -6.00
N LEU A 9 10.41 12.33 -6.44
CA LEU A 9 10.33 13.18 -7.61
C LEU A 9 10.10 12.37 -8.90
N SER A 10 10.72 11.20 -9.02
CA SER A 10 10.49 10.29 -10.15
C SER A 10 9.04 9.75 -10.12
N LEU A 11 8.57 9.27 -8.98
CA LEU A 11 7.19 8.80 -8.82
C LEU A 11 6.16 9.90 -9.13
N ALA A 12 6.46 11.15 -8.75
CA ALA A 12 5.58 12.28 -9.00
C ALA A 12 5.40 12.65 -10.48
N LYS A 13 6.26 12.18 -11.39
CA LYS A 13 6.08 12.31 -12.83
C LYS A 13 4.99 11.41 -13.38
N CYS A 14 4.61 10.35 -12.66
CA CYS A 14 3.62 9.35 -13.05
C CYS A 14 3.95 8.60 -14.37
N ASP A 15 5.17 8.68 -14.89
CA ASP A 15 5.59 8.03 -16.15
C ASP A 15 5.66 6.50 -15.97
N TRP A 16 5.91 6.01 -14.73
CA TRP A 16 5.90 4.60 -14.36
C TRP A 16 4.55 3.91 -14.61
N ILE A 17 3.43 4.67 -14.66
CA ILE A 17 2.11 4.11 -14.99
C ILE A 17 2.05 3.72 -16.47
N ALA A 18 2.62 4.53 -17.36
CA ALA A 18 2.69 4.21 -18.79
C ALA A 18 3.59 3.00 -19.06
N SER A 19 4.61 2.79 -18.21
CA SER A 19 5.50 1.62 -18.27
C SER A 19 4.94 0.38 -17.57
N HIS A 20 3.72 0.45 -17.05
CA HIS A 20 3.04 -0.62 -16.29
C HIS A 20 3.84 -1.12 -15.06
N GLU A 21 4.67 -0.24 -14.50
CA GLU A 21 5.40 -0.54 -13.26
C GLU A 21 4.47 -0.44 -12.04
N ASN A 22 4.80 -1.22 -11.03
CA ASN A 22 4.11 -1.21 -9.75
C ASN A 22 4.87 -0.38 -8.71
N VAL A 23 4.22 -0.07 -7.60
CA VAL A 23 4.87 0.61 -6.48
C VAL A 23 4.53 -0.10 -5.17
N LEU A 24 5.55 -0.43 -4.37
CA LEU A 24 5.40 -0.96 -3.04
C LEU A 24 5.84 0.06 -2.00
N PHE A 25 4.91 0.55 -1.19
CA PHE A 25 5.19 1.34 0.00
C PHE A 25 5.11 0.48 1.24
N TYR A 26 6.25 0.32 1.93
CA TYR A 26 6.32 -0.52 3.13
C TYR A 26 7.05 0.18 4.28
N GLY A 27 6.75 -0.22 5.51
CA GLY A 27 7.36 0.36 6.72
C GLY A 27 6.33 0.58 7.82
N GLN A 28 6.79 1.08 8.97
CA GLN A 28 5.97 1.22 10.17
C GLN A 28 4.71 2.07 9.96
N PRO A 29 3.65 1.87 10.79
CA PRO A 29 2.44 2.70 10.75
C PRO A 29 2.72 4.18 11.02
N GLY A 30 1.90 5.06 10.45
CA GLY A 30 1.95 6.51 10.71
C GLY A 30 3.08 7.26 10.01
N LEU A 31 3.76 6.66 9.03
CA LEU A 31 4.85 7.27 8.26
C LEU A 31 4.41 7.93 6.95
N GLY A 32 3.11 7.96 6.64
CA GLY A 32 2.58 8.67 5.48
C GLY A 32 2.46 7.85 4.18
N LYS A 33 2.59 6.50 4.22
CA LYS A 33 2.45 5.62 3.04
C LYS A 33 1.16 5.85 2.27
N THR A 34 0.02 5.75 2.95
CA THR A 34 -1.31 5.98 2.38
C THR A 34 -1.45 7.41 1.83
N HIS A 35 -0.95 8.41 2.56
CA HIS A 35 -0.96 9.81 2.12
C HIS A 35 -0.23 10.00 0.79
N LEU A 36 0.97 9.41 0.67
CA LEU A 36 1.74 9.49 -0.56
C LEU A 36 1.07 8.73 -1.70
N ALA A 37 0.51 7.55 -1.44
CA ALA A 37 -0.23 6.79 -2.45
C ALA A 37 -1.41 7.58 -3.01
N ILE A 38 -2.21 8.21 -2.13
CA ILE A 38 -3.33 9.08 -2.52
C ILE A 38 -2.84 10.30 -3.31
N ALA A 39 -1.75 10.93 -2.87
CA ALA A 39 -1.18 12.10 -3.56
C ALA A 39 -0.73 11.74 -4.98
N LEU A 40 -0.07 10.59 -5.17
CA LEU A 40 0.32 10.09 -6.49
C LEU A 40 -0.91 9.75 -7.35
N GLY A 41 -1.94 9.13 -6.78
CA GLY A 41 -3.19 8.87 -7.49
C GLY A 41 -3.89 10.14 -7.96
N LYS A 42 -3.99 11.17 -7.09
CA LYS A 42 -4.53 12.48 -7.48
C LYS A 42 -3.71 13.12 -8.60
N LYS A 43 -2.38 13.06 -8.50
CA LYS A 43 -1.49 13.61 -9.51
C LYS A 43 -1.62 12.87 -10.84
N ALA A 44 -1.76 11.55 -10.82
CA ALA A 44 -1.99 10.74 -12.02
C ALA A 44 -3.29 11.15 -12.76
N ILE A 45 -4.35 11.46 -11.99
CA ILE A 45 -5.62 11.95 -12.56
C ILE A 45 -5.42 13.35 -13.16
N VAL A 46 -4.88 14.29 -12.36
CA VAL A 46 -4.84 15.71 -12.74
C VAL A 46 -3.84 15.97 -13.87
N ASP A 47 -2.63 15.40 -13.77
CA ASP A 47 -1.54 15.73 -14.70
C ASP A 47 -1.54 14.86 -15.96
N LYS A 48 -2.06 13.64 -15.87
CA LYS A 48 -1.95 12.63 -16.94
C LYS A 48 -3.30 12.09 -17.44
N GLY A 49 -4.40 12.40 -16.76
CA GLY A 49 -5.74 11.93 -17.13
C GLY A 49 -5.99 10.44 -16.88
N TYR A 50 -5.16 9.77 -16.07
CA TYR A 50 -5.34 8.37 -15.75
C TYR A 50 -6.58 8.12 -14.89
N SER A 51 -7.23 6.98 -15.11
CA SER A 51 -8.28 6.48 -14.22
C SER A 51 -7.65 5.78 -13.01
N VAL A 52 -8.07 6.19 -11.80
CA VAL A 52 -7.50 5.67 -10.55
C VAL A 52 -8.60 5.12 -9.64
N LYS A 53 -8.43 3.88 -9.16
CA LYS A 53 -9.26 3.29 -8.11
C LYS A 53 -8.44 3.18 -6.82
N PHE A 54 -8.99 3.67 -5.71
CA PHE A 54 -8.49 3.42 -4.36
C PHE A 54 -9.38 2.38 -3.68
N ILE A 55 -8.77 1.36 -3.07
CA ILE A 55 -9.48 0.30 -2.35
C ILE A 55 -8.61 -0.20 -1.20
N SER A 56 -9.22 -0.52 -0.06
CA SER A 56 -8.47 -1.23 0.99
C SER A 56 -8.21 -2.68 0.57
N ALA A 57 -7.15 -3.28 1.08
CA ALA A 57 -6.88 -4.69 0.81
C ALA A 57 -8.02 -5.60 1.29
N ASN A 58 -8.64 -5.26 2.41
CA ASN A 58 -9.79 -6.01 2.93
C ASN A 58 -11.00 -5.93 2.01
N ASP A 59 -11.35 -4.73 1.54
CA ASP A 59 -12.49 -4.55 0.63
C ASP A 59 -12.22 -5.25 -0.71
N LEU A 60 -11.00 -5.15 -1.25
CA LEU A 60 -10.62 -5.88 -2.47
C LEU A 60 -10.83 -7.38 -2.32
N MET A 61 -10.38 -7.95 -1.20
CA MET A 61 -10.54 -9.39 -0.96
C MET A 61 -11.99 -9.78 -0.72
N ALA A 62 -12.78 -8.94 -0.05
CA ALA A 62 -14.21 -9.17 0.14
C ALA A 62 -14.97 -9.12 -1.21
N GLU A 63 -14.68 -8.12 -2.06
CA GLU A 63 -15.28 -8.01 -3.40
C GLU A 63 -14.89 -9.23 -4.28
N LEU A 64 -13.63 -9.67 -4.24
CA LEU A 64 -13.16 -10.87 -4.97
C LEU A 64 -13.83 -12.15 -4.46
N GLU A 65 -13.96 -12.32 -3.15
CA GLU A 65 -14.63 -13.48 -2.55
C GLU A 65 -16.13 -13.51 -2.90
N GLN A 66 -16.78 -12.36 -2.87
CA GLN A 66 -18.17 -12.24 -3.31
C GLN A 66 -18.32 -12.62 -4.79
N ALA A 67 -17.43 -12.13 -5.65
CA ALA A 67 -17.41 -12.49 -7.07
C ALA A 67 -17.16 -14.00 -7.28
N ARG A 68 -16.31 -14.62 -6.45
CA ARG A 68 -16.07 -16.08 -6.46
C ARG A 68 -17.33 -16.86 -6.15
N GLN A 69 -18.06 -16.45 -5.09
CA GLN A 69 -19.35 -17.08 -4.72
C GLN A 69 -20.38 -16.98 -5.83
N GLN A 70 -20.37 -15.89 -6.58
CA GLN A 70 -21.25 -15.63 -7.72
C GLN A 70 -20.73 -16.24 -9.04
N LYS A 71 -19.57 -16.92 -9.04
CA LYS A 71 -18.88 -17.45 -10.24
C LYS A 71 -18.58 -16.37 -11.30
N ALA A 72 -18.32 -15.14 -10.86
CA ALA A 72 -18.15 -13.93 -11.67
C ALA A 72 -16.76 -13.26 -11.44
N VAL A 73 -15.73 -14.01 -11.04
CA VAL A 73 -14.40 -13.45 -10.78
C VAL A 73 -13.82 -12.75 -11.99
N ASP A 74 -13.96 -13.36 -13.19
CA ASP A 74 -13.43 -12.77 -14.43
C ASP A 74 -14.15 -11.47 -14.79
N ASP A 75 -15.47 -11.39 -14.54
CA ASP A 75 -16.25 -10.18 -14.79
C ASP A 75 -15.83 -9.05 -13.83
N TYR A 76 -15.63 -9.39 -12.56
CA TYR A 76 -15.11 -8.45 -11.57
C TYR A 76 -13.70 -7.96 -11.95
N LEU A 77 -12.80 -8.87 -12.32
CA LEU A 77 -11.45 -8.50 -12.75
C LEU A 77 -11.47 -7.61 -14.01
N ARG A 78 -12.34 -7.90 -14.98
CA ARG A 78 -12.53 -7.01 -16.14
C ARG A 78 -13.01 -5.62 -15.74
N LEU A 79 -13.92 -5.54 -14.78
CA LEU A 79 -14.45 -4.27 -14.28
C LEU A 79 -13.39 -3.44 -13.56
N ILE A 80 -12.69 -4.03 -12.58
CA ILE A 80 -11.69 -3.32 -11.78
C ILE A 80 -10.48 -2.90 -12.64
N ASN A 81 -10.13 -3.70 -13.65
CA ASN A 81 -9.02 -3.42 -14.57
C ASN A 81 -9.30 -2.31 -15.60
N ARG A 82 -10.49 -1.70 -15.60
CA ARG A 82 -10.71 -0.43 -16.33
C ARG A 82 -9.86 0.70 -15.76
N ALA A 83 -9.50 0.63 -14.47
CA ALA A 83 -8.62 1.60 -13.86
C ALA A 83 -7.16 1.39 -14.32
N ASP A 84 -6.50 2.46 -14.76
CA ASP A 84 -5.09 2.46 -15.15
C ASP A 84 -4.20 2.23 -13.93
N LEU A 85 -4.55 2.82 -12.80
CA LEU A 85 -3.88 2.65 -11.53
C LEU A 85 -4.86 2.16 -10.46
N ILE A 86 -4.51 1.10 -9.75
CA ILE A 86 -5.19 0.69 -8.53
C ILE A 86 -4.27 0.91 -7.33
N ILE A 87 -4.80 1.57 -6.30
CA ILE A 87 -4.13 1.72 -5.00
C ILE A 87 -4.79 0.75 -4.03
N VAL A 88 -4.05 -0.28 -3.62
CA VAL A 88 -4.44 -1.26 -2.60
C VAL A 88 -3.81 -0.85 -1.28
N ASP A 89 -4.62 -0.32 -0.37
CA ASP A 89 -4.14 0.21 0.91
C ASP A 89 -4.23 -0.82 2.03
N GLU A 90 -3.28 -0.75 2.97
CA GLU A 90 -3.23 -1.56 4.20
C GLU A 90 -3.17 -3.08 3.97
N PHE A 91 -2.39 -3.54 2.98
CA PHE A 91 -2.19 -4.97 2.76
C PHE A 91 -1.54 -5.66 3.96
N GLY A 92 -2.08 -6.83 4.35
CA GLY A 92 -1.58 -7.61 5.50
C GLY A 92 -2.17 -7.17 6.84
N TYR A 93 -3.39 -6.63 6.85
CA TYR A 93 -4.16 -6.41 8.08
C TYR A 93 -4.79 -7.73 8.60
N PRO A 94 -5.03 -7.90 9.91
CA PRO A 94 -5.41 -9.18 10.52
C PRO A 94 -6.62 -9.90 9.92
N LEU A 95 -7.54 -9.16 9.28
CA LEU A 95 -8.76 -9.74 8.68
C LEU A 95 -8.50 -10.65 7.47
N MET A 96 -7.27 -10.63 6.91
CA MET A 96 -6.90 -11.48 5.78
C MET A 96 -6.31 -12.84 6.20
N GLU A 97 -6.07 -13.05 7.50
CA GLU A 97 -5.44 -14.28 7.99
C GLU A 97 -6.38 -15.50 7.82
N ASN A 98 -5.83 -16.59 7.29
CA ASN A 98 -6.42 -17.92 7.23
C ASN A 98 -7.66 -18.14 6.32
N HIS A 99 -7.91 -17.28 5.34
CA HIS A 99 -8.95 -17.58 4.35
C HIS A 99 -8.38 -18.40 3.18
N PRO A 100 -8.82 -19.65 2.95
CA PRO A 100 -8.15 -20.57 2.01
C PRO A 100 -8.16 -20.10 0.53
N SER A 101 -9.14 -19.28 0.14
CA SER A 101 -9.23 -18.79 -1.26
C SER A 101 -8.44 -17.51 -1.52
N TYR A 102 -7.92 -16.83 -0.49
CA TYR A 102 -7.35 -15.48 -0.67
C TYR A 102 -6.07 -15.47 -1.49
N ALA A 103 -5.22 -16.49 -1.37
CA ALA A 103 -4.02 -16.58 -2.19
C ALA A 103 -4.37 -16.65 -3.67
N ALA A 104 -5.28 -17.57 -4.06
CA ALA A 104 -5.69 -17.73 -5.45
C ALA A 104 -6.40 -16.50 -6.02
N LEU A 105 -7.26 -15.86 -5.23
CA LEU A 105 -7.97 -14.64 -5.63
C LEU A 105 -7.02 -13.45 -5.81
N PHE A 106 -6.09 -13.27 -4.88
CA PHE A 106 -5.11 -12.20 -4.99
C PHE A 106 -4.11 -12.46 -6.12
N TYR A 107 -3.73 -13.73 -6.34
CA TYR A 107 -2.96 -14.14 -7.51
C TYR A 107 -3.67 -13.79 -8.82
N ALA A 108 -4.97 -14.12 -8.93
CA ALA A 108 -5.76 -13.78 -10.12
C ALA A 108 -5.80 -12.26 -10.34
N PHE A 109 -5.97 -11.47 -9.28
CA PHE A 109 -5.94 -10.01 -9.35
C PHE A 109 -4.58 -9.50 -9.85
N ILE A 110 -3.45 -9.90 -9.23
CA ILE A 110 -2.11 -9.46 -9.62
C ILE A 110 -1.81 -9.90 -11.06
N SER A 111 -2.11 -11.17 -11.41
CA SER A 111 -1.86 -11.70 -12.75
C SER A 111 -2.67 -11.00 -13.84
N SER A 112 -3.90 -10.59 -13.53
CA SER A 112 -4.74 -9.87 -14.50
C SER A 112 -4.19 -8.48 -14.86
N ARG A 113 -3.36 -7.90 -13.98
CA ARG A 113 -2.73 -6.58 -14.14
C ARG A 113 -1.29 -6.64 -14.60
N TYR A 114 -0.63 -7.79 -14.44
CA TYR A 114 0.78 -7.96 -14.74
C TYR A 114 1.12 -7.51 -16.16
N GLU A 115 2.11 -6.60 -16.30
CA GLU A 115 2.56 -5.96 -17.55
C GLU A 115 1.47 -5.24 -18.38
N LYS A 116 0.31 -4.98 -17.79
CA LYS A 116 -0.82 -4.32 -18.47
C LYS A 116 -1.27 -3.04 -17.78
N LYS A 117 -1.16 -3.00 -16.46
CA LYS A 117 -1.67 -1.92 -15.62
C LYS A 117 -0.83 -1.80 -14.36
N SER A 118 -0.83 -0.64 -13.74
CA SER A 118 -0.04 -0.34 -12.55
C SER A 118 -0.84 -0.52 -11.25
N THR A 119 -0.14 -0.96 -10.20
CA THR A 119 -0.71 -1.11 -8.86
C THR A 119 0.23 -0.51 -7.83
N ILE A 120 -0.31 0.32 -6.91
CA ILE A 120 0.37 0.70 -5.67
C ILE A 120 -0.14 -0.22 -4.57
N ILE A 121 0.75 -0.83 -3.79
CA ILE A 121 0.39 -1.52 -2.56
C ILE A 121 1.04 -0.80 -1.40
N THR A 122 0.27 -0.48 -0.35
CA THR A 122 0.81 -0.01 0.92
C THR A 122 0.72 -1.14 1.95
N THR A 123 1.76 -1.31 2.76
CA THR A 123 1.79 -2.33 3.81
C THR A 123 2.65 -1.93 4.99
N ASN A 124 2.28 -2.41 6.17
CA ASN A 124 3.10 -2.34 7.39
C ASN A 124 3.92 -3.61 7.60
N ARG A 125 3.75 -4.61 6.74
CA ARG A 125 4.33 -5.94 6.89
C ARG A 125 5.53 -6.13 6.00
N SER A 126 6.45 -6.99 6.44
CA SER A 126 7.51 -7.47 5.57
C SER A 126 6.90 -8.32 4.45
N VAL A 127 7.52 -8.29 3.27
CA VAL A 127 7.13 -9.15 2.14
C VAL A 127 7.24 -10.64 2.51
N THR A 128 8.16 -10.98 3.41
CA THR A 128 8.34 -12.33 3.95
C THR A 128 7.17 -12.83 4.78
N ASP A 129 6.34 -11.92 5.30
CA ASP A 129 5.15 -12.26 6.10
C ASP A 129 3.89 -12.44 5.25
N TRP A 130 3.93 -12.11 3.96
CA TRP A 130 2.76 -12.16 3.07
C TRP A 130 2.08 -13.53 2.99
N PRO A 131 2.80 -14.68 3.00
CA PRO A 131 2.14 -15.99 3.02
C PRO A 131 1.12 -16.14 4.16
N ARG A 132 1.44 -15.61 5.35
CA ARG A 132 0.56 -15.64 6.51
C ARG A 132 -0.80 -14.97 6.27
N TYR A 133 -0.82 -13.90 5.48
CA TYR A 133 -2.04 -13.14 5.14
C TYR A 133 -2.76 -13.69 3.92
N LEU A 134 -2.16 -14.65 3.23
CA LEU A 134 -2.68 -15.31 2.03
C LEU A 134 -2.87 -16.81 2.27
N GLY A 135 -3.49 -17.19 3.42
CA GLY A 135 -3.86 -18.56 3.73
C GLY A 135 -2.68 -19.51 3.94
N ASN A 136 -1.47 -19.00 4.25
CA ASN A 136 -0.23 -19.76 4.39
C ASN A 136 0.23 -20.51 3.13
N ASP A 137 -0.32 -20.18 1.96
CA ASP A 137 0.09 -20.74 0.67
C ASP A 137 1.40 -20.06 0.19
N LYS A 138 2.52 -20.70 0.48
CA LYS A 138 3.86 -20.19 0.14
C LYS A 138 4.14 -20.17 -1.36
N ASP A 139 3.65 -21.17 -2.07
CA ASP A 139 3.90 -21.32 -3.51
C ASP A 139 3.12 -20.27 -4.29
N CYS A 140 1.84 -20.13 -3.99
CA CYS A 140 1.00 -19.09 -4.59
C CYS A 140 1.52 -17.69 -4.23
N CYS A 141 1.93 -17.47 -2.97
CA CYS A 141 2.52 -16.22 -2.54
C CYS A 141 3.85 -15.93 -3.27
N GLY A 142 4.69 -16.93 -3.49
CA GLY A 142 5.89 -16.80 -4.30
C GLY A 142 5.60 -16.30 -5.72
N ALA A 143 4.59 -16.88 -6.36
CA ALA A 143 4.16 -16.45 -7.69
C ALA A 143 3.53 -15.05 -7.73
N ILE A 144 2.83 -14.64 -6.67
CA ILE A 144 2.32 -13.25 -6.49
C ILE A 144 3.48 -12.28 -6.39
N LEU A 145 4.44 -12.58 -5.52
CA LEU A 145 5.59 -11.72 -5.26
C LEU A 145 6.47 -11.59 -6.50
N ASP A 146 6.73 -12.68 -7.21
CA ASP A 146 7.48 -12.66 -8.46
C ASP A 146 6.86 -11.67 -9.45
N ARG A 147 5.56 -11.81 -9.75
CA ARG A 147 4.88 -10.91 -10.68
C ARG A 147 4.80 -9.46 -10.21
N PHE A 148 4.44 -9.27 -8.95
CA PHE A 148 4.25 -7.92 -8.43
C PHE A 148 5.58 -7.16 -8.28
N LEU A 149 6.65 -7.84 -7.83
CA LEU A 149 7.95 -7.22 -7.58
C LEU A 149 8.85 -7.14 -8.81
N HIS A 150 8.60 -7.93 -9.85
CA HIS A 150 9.41 -7.96 -11.07
C HIS A 150 9.58 -6.55 -11.68
N HIS A 151 8.47 -5.81 -11.78
CA HIS A 151 8.46 -4.42 -12.25
C HIS A 151 7.93 -3.48 -11.15
N SER A 152 8.64 -3.43 -10.01
CA SER A 152 8.20 -2.61 -8.88
C SER A 152 9.25 -1.64 -8.38
N ILE A 153 8.83 -0.39 -8.19
CA ILE A 153 9.56 0.61 -7.41
C ILE A 153 9.23 0.40 -5.94
N ARG A 154 10.25 0.02 -5.14
CA ARG A 154 10.08 -0.29 -3.71
C ARG A 154 10.57 0.86 -2.85
N VAL A 155 9.71 1.41 -2.01
CA VAL A 155 10.02 2.53 -1.12
C VAL A 155 9.80 2.13 0.33
N CYS A 156 10.90 2.10 1.09
CA CYS A 156 10.90 1.84 2.53
C CYS A 156 10.70 3.13 3.31
N PHE A 157 9.64 3.21 4.09
CA PHE A 157 9.39 4.32 5.00
C PHE A 157 10.02 4.03 6.35
N LYS A 158 10.99 4.86 6.76
CA LYS A 158 11.71 4.78 8.04
C LYS A 158 11.54 6.08 8.82
N GLY A 159 11.44 6.00 10.13
CA GLY A 159 11.38 7.19 11.00
C GLY A 159 10.38 7.05 12.13
N GLN A 160 10.10 8.17 12.79
CA GLN A 160 9.10 8.24 13.86
C GLN A 160 7.71 8.52 13.28
N SER A 161 6.68 7.85 13.82
CA SER A 161 5.30 8.05 13.43
C SER A 161 4.86 9.51 13.55
N TYR A 162 4.36 10.08 12.46
CA TYR A 162 3.81 11.43 12.44
C TYR A 162 2.61 11.56 13.40
N ARG A 163 1.76 10.54 13.47
CA ARG A 163 0.60 10.50 14.38
C ARG A 163 1.04 10.58 15.86
N GLN A 164 2.12 9.88 16.24
CA GLN A 164 2.65 9.92 17.60
C GLN A 164 3.28 11.27 17.94
N ARG A 165 3.97 11.90 16.99
CA ARG A 165 4.52 13.25 17.17
C ARG A 165 3.41 14.27 17.42
N HIS A 166 2.35 14.23 16.62
CA HIS A 166 1.22 15.16 16.74
C HIS A 166 0.53 15.01 18.10
N MET A 167 0.19 13.79 18.51
CA MET A 167 -0.38 13.52 19.83
C MET A 167 0.53 13.97 20.99
N ARG A 168 1.85 13.86 20.84
CA ARG A 168 2.81 14.32 21.85
C ARG A 168 2.83 15.85 21.93
N GLN A 169 2.79 16.53 20.80
CA GLN A 169 2.72 18.00 20.75
C GLN A 169 1.42 18.53 21.34
N GLU A 170 0.28 17.93 21.02
CA GLU A 170 -1.01 18.29 21.61
C GLU A 170 -1.06 18.10 23.13
N ARG A 171 -0.49 17.00 23.64
CA ARG A 171 -0.40 16.76 25.08
C ARG A 171 0.53 17.75 25.79
N LEU A 172 1.59 18.20 25.15
CA LEU A 172 2.50 19.21 25.70
C LEU A 172 1.87 20.61 25.67
N SER A 173 1.10 20.94 24.64
CA SER A 173 0.36 22.21 24.54
C SER A 173 -0.83 22.27 25.51
N ALA A 174 -1.47 21.13 25.79
CA ALA A 174 -2.58 21.05 26.73
C ALA A 174 -2.17 21.06 28.23
N ASN A 175 -0.87 20.86 28.54
CA ASN A 175 -0.36 20.86 29.91
C ASN A 175 1.04 21.50 29.97
N PRO A 176 1.11 22.85 29.96
CA PRO A 176 2.38 23.62 29.88
C PRO A 176 3.33 23.37 31.05
N ASP A 177 2.82 22.99 32.23
CA ASP A 177 3.66 22.74 33.41
C ASP A 177 4.54 21.47 33.25
N LYS A 178 4.11 20.47 32.49
CA LYS A 178 4.92 19.29 32.16
C LYS A 178 5.99 19.55 31.09
N ALA A 179 5.80 20.56 30.24
CA ALA A 179 6.78 20.92 29.21
C ALA A 179 8.07 21.52 29.82
N THR A 180 7.94 22.22 30.93
CA THR A 180 9.07 22.85 31.64
C THR A 180 9.92 21.81 32.38
N PHE A 181 9.31 20.74 32.91
CA PHE A 181 10.02 19.66 33.59
C PHE A 181 10.84 18.80 32.61
N ALA A 182 10.31 18.50 31.41
CA ALA A 182 11.01 17.68 30.41
C ALA A 182 12.23 18.39 29.81
N LYS A 183 12.22 19.73 29.72
CA LYS A 183 13.38 20.51 29.25
C LYS A 183 14.54 20.55 30.27
N LYS A 184 14.23 20.46 31.57
CA LYS A 184 15.26 20.47 32.63
C LYS A 184 16.02 19.15 32.78
N MET A 185 15.45 18.00 32.37
CA MET A 185 16.09 16.69 32.44
C MET A 185 16.97 16.33 31.23
N THR A 186 17.02 17.17 30.18
CA THR A 186 17.87 16.96 28.99
C THR A 186 19.10 17.87 28.97
N THR A 187 19.39 18.58 30.07
CA THR A 187 20.52 19.53 30.18
C THR A 187 21.47 19.20 31.35
N GLU A 188 21.42 17.97 31.91
CA GLU A 188 22.46 17.45 32.84
C GLU A 188 23.20 16.26 32.24
#